data_e194484d7aec2c61e070db8d8d382dbc
#
_entry.id   e194484d7aec2c61e070db8d8d382dbc
#
_cell.length_a   1.000
_cell.length_b   1.000
_cell.length_c   1.000
_cell.angle_alpha   90.00
_cell.angle_beta   90.00
_cell.angle_gamma   90.00
#
_symmetry.space_group_name_H-M   'P 1'
#
loop_
_entity.id
_entity.type
_entity.pdbx_description
1 polymer ?
#
loop_
_entity_poly.entity_id
_entity_poly.type
_entity_poly.pdbx_seq_one_letter_code
_entity_poly.pdbx_strand_id
1 'polypeptide(L)'
;MSQRILQPGEIEALDRTAFPRIILPQPATRLRERAARLRHLAEGSPMGPFLRYLARLVDAQHAALDAVPDMPQPDAERLDRAQRHAMPLWQLPADIDPAWKPVMRAIVGHLQQGPGAAEANDVERQVLAELQALDDAALGHLLASLWSNEHLNDSQRVHAPVVMAAVQVVMMSRAARLDLKTLPFVDPPSICPVCSSSPLASVVHIGGQEEGLRYLHCSICETEWHMVRVKCSNCASTEGISYRRLESVDTPLMSREDLVKNPMVGAQRAAVPCMAELCGKCGCYSKIFDLRKDPTIEVLADDLGSLMLDMMMGQDGHPRAGAHPFLFPEDEAGDGGSGAGQTGTPSVQPDQDGHRTTH
;
A
#
# COMPACT_ATOMS: atom_id res chain seq x y z
N MET A 1 31.75 2.76 28.17
CA MET A 1 30.27 2.90 28.39
C MET A 1 29.90 1.89 29.48
N SER A 2 29.35 2.35 30.60
CA SER A 2 28.91 1.44 31.66
C SER A 2 27.56 0.84 31.29
N GLN A 3 27.51 -0.48 31.19
CA GLN A 3 26.23 -1.21 31.01
C GLN A 3 25.62 -1.50 32.37
N ARG A 4 24.31 -1.37 32.53
CA ARG A 4 23.57 -1.79 33.72
C ARG A 4 22.39 -2.68 33.33
N ILE A 5 22.02 -3.57 34.23
CA ILE A 5 20.80 -4.39 34.09
C ILE A 5 19.63 -3.56 34.61
N LEU A 6 18.60 -3.38 33.79
CA LEU A 6 17.35 -2.73 34.19
C LEU A 6 16.54 -3.65 35.10
N GLN A 7 15.95 -3.09 36.17
CA GLN A 7 15.10 -3.83 37.07
C GLN A 7 13.69 -4.04 36.49
N PRO A 8 12.93 -5.06 36.98
CA PRO A 8 11.51 -5.15 36.69
C PRO A 8 10.79 -3.86 37.08
N GLY A 9 9.96 -3.31 36.21
CA GLY A 9 9.35 -1.98 36.36
C GLY A 9 10.11 -0.85 35.68
N GLU A 10 11.43 -0.86 35.63
CA GLU A 10 12.18 0.09 34.78
C GLU A 10 12.01 -0.23 33.28
N ILE A 11 11.86 -1.51 32.93
CA ILE A 11 11.53 -1.95 31.56
C ILE A 11 10.09 -1.57 31.19
N GLU A 12 9.19 -1.62 32.14
CA GLU A 12 7.78 -1.23 31.97
C GLU A 12 7.59 0.28 31.92
N ALA A 13 8.44 1.03 32.66
CA ALA A 13 8.49 2.48 32.64
C ALA A 13 9.23 3.07 31.42
N LEU A 14 9.99 2.27 30.67
CA LEU A 14 10.46 2.66 29.34
C LEU A 14 9.23 2.86 28.48
N ASP A 15 8.93 4.12 28.23
CA ASP A 15 7.74 4.54 27.51
C ASP A 15 7.69 3.91 26.11
N ARG A 16 7.03 2.75 26.01
CA ARG A 16 6.77 2.05 24.75
C ARG A 16 5.84 2.83 23.82
N THR A 17 5.33 3.97 24.30
CA THR A 17 4.51 4.90 23.53
C THR A 17 5.33 6.04 22.90
N ALA A 18 6.64 6.08 23.10
CA ALA A 18 7.53 7.13 22.60
C ALA A 18 7.75 7.09 21.07
N PHE A 19 7.18 6.12 20.33
CA PHE A 19 7.24 6.08 18.88
C PHE A 19 5.90 6.49 18.26
N PRO A 20 5.88 7.13 17.09
CA PRO A 20 4.64 7.50 16.41
C PRO A 20 3.87 6.25 15.99
N ARG A 21 2.62 6.14 16.41
CA ARG A 21 1.75 5.01 16.01
C ARG A 21 1.26 5.13 14.58
N ILE A 22 1.18 6.36 14.08
CA ILE A 22 0.76 6.71 12.73
C ILE A 22 1.77 7.72 12.19
N ILE A 23 2.17 7.54 10.94
CA ILE A 23 3.00 8.47 10.18
C ILE A 23 2.15 8.98 9.01
N LEU A 24 1.95 10.28 8.94
CA LEU A 24 1.19 10.91 7.86
C LEU A 24 2.08 11.14 6.64
N PRO A 25 1.52 11.09 5.41
CA PRO A 25 2.29 11.29 4.20
C PRO A 25 2.82 12.72 4.08
N GLN A 26 3.93 12.85 3.37
CA GLN A 26 4.46 14.14 2.89
C GLN A 26 4.36 14.14 1.34
N PRO A 27 3.22 14.54 0.75
CA PRO A 27 2.91 14.28 -0.66
C PRO A 27 4.01 14.71 -1.63
N ALA A 28 4.49 15.95 -1.53
CA ALA A 28 5.50 16.47 -2.45
C ALA A 28 6.85 15.72 -2.36
N THR A 29 7.26 15.32 -1.18
CA THR A 29 8.50 14.56 -0.97
C THR A 29 8.33 13.15 -1.49
N ARG A 30 7.26 12.46 -1.08
CA ARG A 30 6.98 11.07 -1.45
C ARG A 30 6.86 10.89 -2.96
N LEU A 31 6.14 11.79 -3.66
CA LEU A 31 5.98 11.70 -5.11
C LEU A 31 7.31 11.94 -5.86
N ARG A 32 8.18 12.85 -5.40
CA ARG A 32 9.51 13.03 -6.00
C ARG A 32 10.41 11.81 -5.82
N GLU A 33 10.42 11.24 -4.62
CA GLU A 33 11.20 10.03 -4.30
C GLU A 33 10.71 8.86 -5.16
N ARG A 34 9.40 8.67 -5.28
CA ARG A 34 8.78 7.63 -6.12
C ARG A 34 9.16 7.76 -7.58
N ALA A 35 9.03 8.96 -8.15
CA ALA A 35 9.40 9.19 -9.55
C ALA A 35 10.88 8.89 -9.81
N ALA A 36 11.77 9.29 -8.89
CA ALA A 36 13.20 9.00 -8.98
C ALA A 36 13.47 7.49 -8.85
N ARG A 37 12.82 6.80 -7.90
CA ARG A 37 12.98 5.35 -7.69
C ARG A 37 12.48 4.56 -8.88
N LEU A 38 11.32 4.89 -9.44
CA LEU A 38 10.78 4.24 -10.66
C LEU A 38 11.74 4.35 -11.84
N ARG A 39 12.38 5.51 -12.05
CA ARG A 39 13.40 5.68 -13.08
C ARG A 39 14.61 4.79 -12.85
N HIS A 40 15.08 4.73 -11.61
CA HIS A 40 16.20 3.86 -11.23
C HIS A 40 15.84 2.37 -11.48
N LEU A 41 14.67 1.92 -11.03
CA LEU A 41 14.21 0.55 -11.22
C LEU A 41 13.93 0.20 -12.70
N ALA A 42 13.72 1.19 -13.56
CA ALA A 42 13.54 1.00 -15.00
C ALA A 42 14.85 0.65 -15.73
N GLU A 43 16.01 0.93 -15.12
CA GLU A 43 17.31 0.66 -15.73
C GLU A 43 17.58 -0.85 -15.82
N GLY A 44 17.76 -1.36 -17.03
CA GLY A 44 18.01 -2.78 -17.26
C GLY A 44 16.85 -3.74 -16.96
N SER A 45 15.68 -3.21 -16.57
CA SER A 45 14.49 -4.01 -16.28
C SER A 45 13.70 -4.33 -17.55
N PRO A 46 13.19 -5.57 -17.73
CA PRO A 46 12.22 -5.90 -18.76
C PRO A 46 10.95 -5.03 -18.67
N MET A 47 10.58 -4.58 -17.47
CA MET A 47 9.47 -3.67 -17.19
C MET A 47 9.83 -2.20 -17.40
N GLY A 48 11.04 -1.90 -17.85
CA GLY A 48 11.58 -0.54 -17.96
C GLY A 48 10.65 0.46 -18.66
N PRO A 49 10.03 0.15 -19.82
CA PRO A 49 9.07 1.05 -20.47
C PRO A 49 7.87 1.40 -19.60
N PHE A 50 7.29 0.42 -18.89
CA PHE A 50 6.16 0.62 -17.99
C PHE A 50 6.56 1.45 -16.76
N LEU A 51 7.69 1.16 -16.14
CA LEU A 51 8.19 1.91 -14.98
C LEU A 51 8.50 3.37 -15.36
N ARG A 52 9.02 3.64 -16.57
CA ARG A 52 9.21 5.02 -17.06
C ARG A 52 7.89 5.74 -17.30
N TYR A 53 6.88 5.05 -17.84
CA TYR A 53 5.52 5.60 -17.95
C TYR A 53 4.99 5.98 -16.57
N LEU A 54 5.09 5.10 -15.59
CA LEU A 54 4.64 5.39 -14.23
C LEU A 54 5.46 6.51 -13.56
N ALA A 55 6.75 6.63 -13.85
CA ALA A 55 7.55 7.76 -13.36
C ALA A 55 7.01 9.10 -13.89
N ARG A 56 6.61 9.18 -15.18
CA ARG A 56 5.96 10.38 -15.74
C ARG A 56 4.58 10.63 -15.12
N LEU A 57 3.81 9.58 -14.87
CA LEU A 57 2.52 9.69 -14.18
C LEU A 57 2.70 10.26 -12.76
N VAL A 58 3.72 9.83 -12.04
CA VAL A 58 4.05 10.33 -10.70
C VAL A 58 4.55 11.78 -10.73
N ASP A 59 5.32 12.18 -11.76
CA ASP A 59 5.65 13.60 -11.96
C ASP A 59 4.40 14.45 -12.20
N ALA A 60 3.45 13.91 -12.97
CA ALA A 60 2.16 14.58 -13.18
C ALA A 60 1.32 14.65 -11.89
N GLN A 61 1.36 13.62 -11.03
CA GLN A 61 0.77 13.67 -9.69
C GLN A 61 1.41 14.80 -8.85
N HIS A 62 2.75 14.91 -8.87
CA HIS A 62 3.46 15.94 -8.15
C HIS A 62 3.06 17.34 -8.64
N ALA A 63 3.00 17.57 -9.95
CA ALA A 63 2.55 18.84 -10.53
C ALA A 63 1.07 19.14 -10.19
N ALA A 64 0.24 18.11 -10.09
CA ALA A 64 -1.19 18.27 -9.80
C ALA A 64 -1.48 18.56 -8.30
N LEU A 65 -0.49 18.52 -7.41
CA LEU A 65 -0.66 18.96 -6.01
C LEU A 65 -1.18 20.40 -5.91
N ASP A 66 -0.76 21.27 -6.82
CA ASP A 66 -1.21 22.66 -6.87
C ASP A 66 -2.68 22.79 -7.33
N ALA A 67 -3.25 21.79 -7.96
CA ALA A 67 -4.63 21.73 -8.37
C ALA A 67 -5.59 21.21 -7.28
N VAL A 68 -5.05 20.73 -6.17
CA VAL A 68 -5.87 20.23 -5.04
C VAL A 68 -6.51 21.43 -4.34
N PRO A 69 -7.85 21.51 -4.30
CA PRO A 69 -8.52 22.63 -3.62
C PRO A 69 -8.33 22.55 -2.11
N ASP A 70 -8.64 23.65 -1.43
CA ASP A 70 -8.75 23.62 0.03
C ASP A 70 -9.95 22.76 0.44
N MET A 71 -9.68 21.60 1.01
CA MET A 71 -10.68 20.64 1.44
C MET A 71 -10.95 20.79 2.93
N PRO A 72 -12.23 20.65 3.37
CA PRO A 72 -12.57 20.75 4.77
C PRO A 72 -11.90 19.65 5.58
N GLN A 73 -11.50 20.01 6.79
CA GLN A 73 -11.05 19.04 7.79
C GLN A 73 -12.26 18.21 8.27
N PRO A 74 -12.02 16.98 8.77
CA PRO A 74 -13.09 16.20 9.37
C PRO A 74 -13.71 16.97 10.55
N ASP A 75 -15.04 16.99 10.61
CA ASP A 75 -15.76 17.62 11.70
C ASP A 75 -15.61 16.84 13.02
N ALA A 76 -15.97 17.49 14.12
CA ALA A 76 -15.83 16.91 15.45
C ALA A 76 -16.69 15.63 15.65
N GLU A 77 -17.85 15.55 14.98
CA GLU A 77 -18.73 14.38 15.07
C GLU A 77 -18.09 13.16 14.39
N ARG A 78 -17.49 13.34 13.19
CA ARG A 78 -16.76 12.29 12.48
C ARG A 78 -15.56 11.79 13.28
N LEU A 79 -14.77 12.70 13.84
CA LEU A 79 -13.63 12.37 14.68
C LEU A 79 -14.04 11.57 15.93
N ASP A 80 -15.04 12.04 16.64
CA ASP A 80 -15.56 11.40 17.84
C ASP A 80 -16.16 10.01 17.54
N ARG A 81 -16.88 9.86 16.43
CA ARG A 81 -17.41 8.57 15.97
C ARG A 81 -16.28 7.60 15.63
N ALA A 82 -15.27 8.03 14.89
CA ALA A 82 -14.12 7.21 14.52
C ALA A 82 -13.37 6.72 15.76
N GLN A 83 -13.14 7.59 16.75
CA GLN A 83 -12.47 7.25 18.01
C GLN A 83 -13.31 6.30 18.89
N ARG A 84 -14.61 6.59 19.07
CA ARG A 84 -15.49 5.77 19.91
C ARG A 84 -15.71 4.36 19.38
N HIS A 85 -15.71 4.18 18.07
CA HIS A 85 -15.99 2.90 17.44
C HIS A 85 -14.74 2.21 16.88
N ALA A 86 -13.54 2.73 17.17
CA ALA A 86 -12.26 2.18 16.68
C ALA A 86 -12.26 1.93 15.15
N MET A 87 -12.85 2.84 14.39
CA MET A 87 -13.04 2.71 12.94
C MET A 87 -12.26 3.78 12.17
N PRO A 88 -11.98 3.56 10.86
CA PRO A 88 -11.31 4.54 10.02
C PRO A 88 -12.05 5.86 9.92
N LEU A 89 -11.28 6.94 9.73
CA LEU A 89 -11.83 8.30 9.64
C LEU A 89 -12.69 8.50 8.39
N TRP A 90 -12.25 7.98 7.24
CA TRP A 90 -12.99 7.93 5.98
C TRP A 90 -13.17 6.49 5.53
N GLN A 91 -14.29 6.21 4.89
CA GLN A 91 -14.62 4.90 4.32
C GLN A 91 -14.69 5.01 2.81
N LEU A 92 -13.62 4.59 2.13
CA LEU A 92 -13.61 4.57 0.67
C LEU A 92 -14.42 3.37 0.14
N PRO A 93 -15.07 3.51 -1.03
CA PRO A 93 -15.05 4.67 -1.95
C PRO A 93 -16.02 5.81 -1.60
N ALA A 94 -16.95 5.61 -0.65
CA ALA A 94 -18.02 6.56 -0.37
C ALA A 94 -17.53 7.97 0.02
N ASP A 95 -16.39 8.04 0.72
CA ASP A 95 -15.80 9.30 1.19
C ASP A 95 -14.70 9.86 0.24
N ILE A 96 -14.59 9.37 -1.01
CA ILE A 96 -13.69 9.97 -2.00
C ILE A 96 -14.22 11.36 -2.36
N ASP A 97 -13.40 12.38 -2.11
CA ASP A 97 -13.74 13.76 -2.40
C ASP A 97 -13.82 14.00 -3.92
N PRO A 98 -14.90 14.61 -4.45
CA PRO A 98 -15.04 14.90 -5.87
C PRO A 98 -13.89 15.70 -6.50
N ALA A 99 -13.06 16.37 -5.69
CA ALA A 99 -11.86 17.06 -6.12
C ALA A 99 -10.87 16.20 -6.92
N TRP A 100 -10.98 14.86 -6.84
CA TRP A 100 -10.15 13.98 -7.67
C TRP A 100 -10.36 14.18 -9.17
N LYS A 101 -11.55 14.64 -9.60
CA LYS A 101 -11.87 14.87 -11.02
C LYS A 101 -11.07 16.03 -11.64
N PRO A 102 -11.09 17.27 -11.07
CA PRO A 102 -10.22 18.34 -11.56
C PRO A 102 -8.73 18.00 -11.40
N VAL A 103 -8.31 17.28 -10.35
CA VAL A 103 -6.93 16.80 -10.19
C VAL A 103 -6.56 15.82 -11.32
N MET A 104 -7.45 14.89 -11.68
CA MET A 104 -7.25 13.99 -12.81
C MET A 104 -7.05 14.76 -14.13
N ARG A 105 -7.86 15.79 -14.39
CA ARG A 105 -7.70 16.65 -15.57
C ARG A 105 -6.37 17.39 -15.57
N ALA A 106 -5.88 17.82 -14.42
CA ALA A 106 -4.55 18.44 -14.28
C ALA A 106 -3.43 17.42 -14.58
N ILE A 107 -3.55 16.17 -14.08
CA ILE A 107 -2.62 15.07 -14.39
C ILE A 107 -2.59 14.82 -15.90
N VAL A 108 -3.77 14.65 -16.53
CA VAL A 108 -3.88 14.45 -17.99
C VAL A 108 -3.23 15.61 -18.74
N GLY A 109 -3.52 16.86 -18.38
CA GLY A 109 -2.93 18.04 -18.99
C GLY A 109 -1.39 18.05 -18.89
N HIS A 110 -0.84 17.66 -17.76
CA HIS A 110 0.60 17.56 -17.57
C HIS A 110 1.23 16.45 -18.42
N LEU A 111 0.59 15.28 -18.51
CA LEU A 111 1.05 14.16 -19.34
C LEU A 111 1.01 14.50 -20.86
N GLN A 112 0.04 15.32 -21.27
CA GLN A 112 -0.09 15.76 -22.68
C GLN A 112 0.85 16.88 -23.08
N GLN A 113 1.21 17.78 -22.17
CA GLN A 113 1.89 19.04 -22.48
C GLN A 113 3.15 19.32 -21.66
N GLY A 114 3.37 18.57 -20.58
CA GLY A 114 4.48 18.74 -19.65
C GLY A 114 5.78 18.05 -20.11
N PRO A 115 6.80 18.09 -19.25
CA PRO A 115 8.05 17.37 -19.50
C PRO A 115 7.80 15.88 -19.73
N GLY A 116 8.39 15.32 -20.80
CA GLY A 116 8.21 13.91 -21.16
C GLY A 116 6.96 13.61 -22.00
N ALA A 117 6.12 14.60 -22.35
CA ALA A 117 4.96 14.39 -23.23
C ALA A 117 5.33 13.80 -24.61
N ALA A 118 6.52 14.14 -25.12
CA ALA A 118 7.03 13.59 -26.38
C ALA A 118 7.35 12.07 -26.31
N GLU A 119 7.51 11.52 -25.13
CA GLU A 119 7.78 10.09 -24.91
C GLU A 119 6.52 9.23 -24.97
N ALA A 120 5.32 9.85 -24.96
CA ALA A 120 4.05 9.15 -25.01
C ALA A 120 3.89 8.39 -26.33
N ASN A 121 3.51 7.13 -26.26
CA ASN A 121 3.13 6.34 -27.42
C ASN A 121 1.68 6.61 -27.87
N ASP A 122 1.26 6.02 -28.98
CA ASP A 122 -0.08 6.25 -29.53
C ASP A 122 -1.20 5.80 -28.57
N VAL A 123 -1.02 4.67 -27.89
CA VAL A 123 -1.98 4.14 -26.93
C VAL A 123 -2.13 5.11 -25.74
N GLU A 124 -1.03 5.58 -25.21
CA GLU A 124 -1.05 6.56 -24.12
C GLU A 124 -1.76 7.85 -24.54
N ARG A 125 -1.45 8.39 -25.72
CA ARG A 125 -2.12 9.58 -26.25
C ARG A 125 -3.62 9.37 -26.41
N GLN A 126 -4.05 8.20 -26.88
CA GLN A 126 -5.46 7.86 -27.01
C GLN A 126 -6.14 7.80 -25.65
N VAL A 127 -5.57 7.09 -24.67
CA VAL A 127 -6.07 6.98 -23.30
C VAL A 127 -6.27 8.36 -22.65
N LEU A 128 -5.29 9.24 -22.79
CA LEU A 128 -5.37 10.61 -22.26
C LEU A 128 -6.47 11.43 -22.94
N ALA A 129 -6.65 11.29 -24.25
CA ALA A 129 -7.71 11.97 -24.99
C ALA A 129 -9.11 11.45 -24.59
N GLU A 130 -9.27 10.14 -24.39
CA GLU A 130 -10.52 9.53 -23.93
C GLU A 130 -10.86 10.03 -22.51
N LEU A 131 -9.92 10.00 -21.57
CA LEU A 131 -10.14 10.52 -20.20
C LEU A 131 -10.51 12.02 -20.19
N GLN A 132 -9.87 12.81 -21.05
CA GLN A 132 -10.17 14.24 -21.19
C GLN A 132 -11.61 14.48 -21.68
N ALA A 133 -12.15 13.60 -22.53
CA ALA A 133 -13.48 13.71 -23.11
C ALA A 133 -14.62 13.26 -22.17
N LEU A 134 -14.30 12.48 -21.11
CA LEU A 134 -15.31 12.01 -20.16
C LEU A 134 -15.88 13.17 -19.35
N ASP A 135 -17.20 13.20 -19.20
CA ASP A 135 -17.87 14.09 -18.27
C ASP A 135 -17.75 13.58 -16.82
N ASP A 136 -18.22 14.40 -15.87
CA ASP A 136 -18.11 14.09 -14.44
C ASP A 136 -18.94 12.87 -14.01
N ALA A 137 -20.02 12.56 -14.71
CA ALA A 137 -20.83 11.39 -14.43
C ALA A 137 -20.14 10.11 -14.91
N ALA A 138 -19.62 10.12 -16.13
CA ALA A 138 -18.86 9.01 -16.70
C ALA A 138 -17.60 8.72 -15.88
N LEU A 139 -16.88 9.76 -15.43
CA LEU A 139 -15.75 9.61 -14.51
C LEU A 139 -16.17 8.96 -13.18
N GLY A 140 -17.32 9.36 -12.62
CA GLY A 140 -17.85 8.75 -11.41
C GLY A 140 -18.15 7.26 -11.58
N HIS A 141 -18.77 6.88 -12.71
CA HIS A 141 -19.02 5.47 -13.04
C HIS A 141 -17.73 4.68 -13.24
N LEU A 142 -16.75 5.27 -13.93
CA LEU A 142 -15.45 4.64 -14.12
C LEU A 142 -14.76 4.35 -12.77
N LEU A 143 -14.72 5.33 -11.89
CA LEU A 143 -14.14 5.14 -10.54
C LEU A 143 -14.87 4.04 -9.76
N ALA A 144 -16.21 4.01 -9.81
CA ALA A 144 -17.00 2.97 -9.14
C ALA A 144 -16.66 1.56 -9.66
N SER A 145 -16.55 1.40 -10.99
CA SER A 145 -16.16 0.14 -11.61
C SER A 145 -14.73 -0.28 -11.20
N LEU A 146 -13.78 0.66 -11.22
CA LEU A 146 -12.39 0.39 -10.80
C LEU A 146 -12.30 0.01 -9.32
N TRP A 147 -13.17 0.59 -8.48
CA TRP A 147 -13.17 0.29 -7.06
C TRP A 147 -13.75 -1.09 -6.74
N SER A 148 -14.83 -1.49 -7.42
CA SER A 148 -15.38 -2.84 -7.28
C SER A 148 -14.45 -3.91 -7.86
N ASN A 149 -13.61 -3.54 -8.84
CA ASN A 149 -12.73 -4.44 -9.58
C ASN A 149 -13.44 -5.67 -10.14
N GLU A 150 -14.72 -5.51 -10.49
CA GLU A 150 -15.54 -6.58 -11.05
C GLU A 150 -15.74 -6.35 -12.55
N HIS A 151 -15.37 -7.34 -13.35
CA HIS A 151 -15.61 -7.37 -14.81
C HIS A 151 -15.14 -6.12 -15.57
N LEU A 152 -13.94 -5.63 -15.24
CA LEU A 152 -13.33 -4.51 -15.95
C LEU A 152 -13.02 -4.88 -17.40
N ASN A 153 -13.44 -4.02 -18.34
CA ASN A 153 -12.99 -4.14 -19.72
C ASN A 153 -11.60 -3.50 -19.93
N ASP A 154 -10.99 -3.76 -21.08
CA ASP A 154 -9.63 -3.29 -21.38
C ASP A 154 -9.49 -1.77 -21.32
N SER A 155 -10.51 -1.02 -21.82
CA SER A 155 -10.52 0.44 -21.74
C SER A 155 -10.51 0.92 -20.29
N GLN A 156 -11.29 0.33 -19.39
CA GLN A 156 -11.29 0.67 -17.97
C GLN A 156 -9.93 0.37 -17.32
N ARG A 157 -9.31 -0.77 -17.66
CA ARG A 157 -7.99 -1.16 -17.12
C ARG A 157 -6.88 -0.17 -17.52
N VAL A 158 -6.86 0.28 -18.77
CA VAL A 158 -5.85 1.24 -19.24
C VAL A 158 -6.06 2.66 -18.71
N HIS A 159 -7.31 3.03 -18.36
CA HIS A 159 -7.63 4.30 -17.69
C HIS A 159 -7.27 4.29 -16.20
N ALA A 160 -7.27 3.13 -15.56
CA ALA A 160 -7.16 2.97 -14.13
C ALA A 160 -5.95 3.66 -13.50
N PRO A 161 -4.71 3.56 -14.02
CA PRO A 161 -3.56 4.19 -13.38
C PRO A 161 -3.72 5.72 -13.24
N VAL A 162 -4.29 6.40 -14.24
CA VAL A 162 -4.47 7.85 -14.21
C VAL A 162 -5.56 8.26 -13.23
N VAL A 163 -6.69 7.53 -13.22
CA VAL A 163 -7.79 7.76 -12.28
C VAL A 163 -7.34 7.54 -10.85
N MET A 164 -6.68 6.43 -10.58
CA MET A 164 -6.19 6.10 -9.23
C MET A 164 -5.08 7.05 -8.78
N ALA A 165 -4.24 7.53 -9.69
CA ALA A 165 -3.25 8.56 -9.39
C ALA A 165 -3.91 9.86 -8.88
N ALA A 166 -5.02 10.27 -9.48
CA ALA A 166 -5.76 11.44 -9.02
C ALA A 166 -6.40 11.23 -7.64
N VAL A 167 -6.99 10.05 -7.41
CA VAL A 167 -7.54 9.68 -6.08
C VAL A 167 -6.44 9.71 -5.02
N GLN A 168 -5.26 9.16 -5.32
CA GLN A 168 -4.10 9.19 -4.41
C GLN A 168 -3.71 10.63 -4.06
N VAL A 169 -3.54 11.53 -5.04
CA VAL A 169 -3.16 12.94 -4.80
C VAL A 169 -4.12 13.60 -3.82
N VAL A 170 -5.42 13.43 -4.02
CA VAL A 170 -6.46 13.99 -3.13
C VAL A 170 -6.40 13.38 -1.74
N MET A 171 -6.33 12.05 -1.65
CA MET A 171 -6.34 11.36 -0.36
C MET A 171 -5.06 11.57 0.44
N MET A 172 -3.89 11.62 -0.21
CA MET A 172 -2.62 11.99 0.43
C MET A 172 -2.66 13.42 0.95
N SER A 173 -3.17 14.36 0.15
CA SER A 173 -3.28 15.77 0.54
C SER A 173 -4.24 15.97 1.71
N ARG A 174 -5.34 15.24 1.77
CA ARG A 174 -6.23 15.22 2.93
C ARG A 174 -5.57 14.61 4.17
N ALA A 175 -4.91 13.47 4.02
CA ALA A 175 -4.23 12.78 5.10
C ALA A 175 -3.11 13.64 5.70
N ALA A 176 -2.29 14.30 4.87
CA ALA A 176 -1.18 15.14 5.30
C ALA A 176 -1.57 16.32 6.21
N ARG A 177 -2.83 16.71 6.20
CA ARG A 177 -3.37 17.86 6.97
C ARG A 177 -4.04 17.45 8.27
N LEU A 178 -4.07 16.17 8.61
CA LEU A 178 -4.72 15.67 9.83
C LEU A 178 -3.86 15.95 11.07
N ASP A 179 -4.51 16.16 12.20
CA ASP A 179 -3.85 16.18 13.49
C ASP A 179 -3.73 14.74 14.03
N LEU A 180 -2.48 14.27 14.19
CA LEU A 180 -2.17 12.93 14.72
C LEU A 180 -2.87 12.61 16.05
N LYS A 181 -3.11 13.64 16.88
CA LYS A 181 -3.77 13.46 18.20
C LYS A 181 -5.25 13.10 18.08
N THR A 182 -5.87 13.40 16.96
CA THR A 182 -7.30 13.16 16.73
C THR A 182 -7.57 11.86 15.99
N LEU A 183 -6.52 11.18 15.51
CA LEU A 183 -6.69 9.94 14.73
C LEU A 183 -7.14 8.77 15.61
N PRO A 184 -8.04 7.92 15.10
CA PRO A 184 -8.51 6.76 15.84
C PRO A 184 -7.44 5.67 15.94
N PHE A 185 -7.53 4.88 16.98
CA PHE A 185 -6.97 3.54 16.99
C PHE A 185 -7.98 2.60 16.32
N VAL A 186 -7.58 1.90 15.27
CA VAL A 186 -8.48 1.00 14.52
C VAL A 186 -8.25 -0.44 14.93
N ASP A 187 -9.34 -1.17 15.16
CA ASP A 187 -9.33 -2.60 15.41
C ASP A 187 -10.34 -3.30 14.47
N PRO A 188 -9.91 -4.23 13.63
CA PRO A 188 -8.56 -4.80 13.49
C PRO A 188 -7.57 -3.85 12.80
N PRO A 189 -6.27 -3.93 13.14
CA PRO A 189 -5.24 -3.05 12.58
C PRO A 189 -4.84 -3.38 11.14
N SER A 190 -5.61 -4.21 10.45
CA SER A 190 -5.38 -4.68 9.07
C SER A 190 -5.91 -3.72 8.00
N ILE A 191 -6.51 -2.60 8.39
CA ILE A 191 -6.99 -1.56 7.47
C ILE A 191 -6.42 -0.19 7.87
N CYS A 192 -6.32 0.72 6.90
CA CYS A 192 -5.80 2.06 7.12
C CYS A 192 -6.71 2.87 8.07
N PRO A 193 -6.18 3.45 9.19
CA PRO A 193 -6.97 4.22 10.13
C PRO A 193 -7.52 5.53 9.55
N VAL A 194 -6.95 5.98 8.42
CA VAL A 194 -7.36 7.22 7.77
C VAL A 194 -8.42 6.97 6.71
N CYS A 195 -8.21 6.01 5.79
CA CYS A 195 -9.07 5.87 4.60
C CYS A 195 -9.69 4.48 4.40
N SER A 196 -9.58 3.57 5.36
CA SER A 196 -10.10 2.19 5.34
C SER A 196 -9.51 1.24 4.28
N SER A 197 -8.62 1.72 3.40
CA SER A 197 -8.01 0.85 2.38
C SER A 197 -7.09 -0.19 3.01
N SER A 198 -6.94 -1.33 2.34
CA SER A 198 -5.96 -2.35 2.72
C SER A 198 -4.53 -1.84 2.58
N PRO A 199 -3.60 -2.32 3.39
CA PRO A 199 -2.18 -2.01 3.22
C PRO A 199 -1.65 -2.64 1.93
N LEU A 200 -0.79 -1.89 1.21
CA LEU A 200 -0.05 -2.42 0.06
C LEU A 200 1.03 -3.40 0.51
N ALA A 201 1.78 -3.00 1.52
CA ALA A 201 2.93 -3.72 2.05
C ALA A 201 3.21 -3.32 3.50
N SER A 202 4.20 -3.98 4.11
CA SER A 202 4.81 -3.58 5.37
C SER A 202 6.16 -2.93 5.12
N VAL A 203 6.54 -2.00 5.99
CA VAL A 203 7.83 -1.31 5.98
C VAL A 203 8.49 -1.44 7.33
N VAL A 204 9.78 -1.79 7.35
CA VAL A 204 10.63 -1.73 8.55
C VAL A 204 11.50 -0.48 8.42
N HIS A 205 11.28 0.48 9.30
CA HIS A 205 11.95 1.78 9.24
C HIS A 205 13.40 1.75 9.70
N ILE A 206 14.15 2.77 9.25
CA ILE A 206 15.53 3.04 9.66
C ILE A 206 15.62 4.42 10.32
N GLY A 207 16.35 4.51 11.41
CA GLY A 207 16.63 5.77 12.13
C GLY A 207 15.43 6.30 12.93
N GLY A 208 15.69 7.33 13.74
CA GLY A 208 14.66 7.99 14.53
C GLY A 208 14.03 7.11 15.62
N GLN A 209 12.85 7.47 16.01
CA GLN A 209 12.03 6.73 16.98
C GLN A 209 11.41 5.46 16.39
N GLU A 210 11.37 5.37 15.07
CA GLU A 210 10.82 4.25 14.28
C GLU A 210 11.84 3.14 13.99
N GLU A 211 13.09 3.31 14.40
CA GLU A 211 14.19 2.37 14.10
C GLU A 211 13.80 0.92 14.37
N GLY A 212 13.79 0.14 13.29
CA GLY A 212 13.46 -1.28 13.34
C GLY A 212 12.00 -1.60 13.63
N LEU A 213 11.11 -0.62 13.76
CA LEU A 213 9.66 -0.85 13.90
C LEU A 213 9.04 -1.16 12.53
N ARG A 214 7.98 -1.98 12.56
CA ARG A 214 7.20 -2.33 11.37
C ARG A 214 5.96 -1.46 11.30
N TYR A 215 5.73 -0.88 10.13
CA TYR A 215 4.51 -0.16 9.78
C TYR A 215 3.84 -0.82 8.58
N LEU A 216 2.53 -0.74 8.51
CA LEU A 216 1.77 -1.03 7.30
C LEU A 216 1.65 0.26 6.49
N HIS A 217 1.80 0.17 5.17
CA HIS A 217 1.75 1.31 4.26
C HIS A 217 0.47 1.26 3.43
N CYS A 218 -0.33 2.34 3.48
CA CYS A 218 -1.57 2.45 2.75
C CYS A 218 -1.34 2.67 1.26
N SER A 219 -2.01 1.89 0.40
CA SER A 219 -1.91 2.02 -1.06
C SER A 219 -2.52 3.31 -1.62
N ILE A 220 -3.44 3.96 -0.89
CA ILE A 220 -4.22 5.11 -1.39
C ILE A 220 -3.80 6.43 -0.75
N CYS A 221 -3.89 6.59 0.57
CA CYS A 221 -3.55 7.84 1.24
C CYS A 221 -2.11 7.89 1.76
N GLU A 222 -1.37 6.80 1.64
CA GLU A 222 0.04 6.65 2.04
C GLU A 222 0.33 6.93 3.51
N THR A 223 -0.70 6.90 4.34
CA THR A 223 -0.53 6.84 5.79
C THR A 223 0.12 5.52 6.17
N GLU A 224 1.08 5.58 7.07
CA GLU A 224 1.66 4.38 7.66
C GLU A 224 1.18 4.23 9.11
N TRP A 225 0.93 2.99 9.55
CA TRP A 225 0.53 2.73 10.94
C TRP A 225 1.24 1.50 11.49
N HIS A 226 1.61 1.60 12.76
CA HIS A 226 2.41 0.59 13.43
C HIS A 226 1.68 -0.76 13.51
N MET A 227 2.40 -1.81 13.16
CA MET A 227 1.96 -3.19 13.29
C MET A 227 3.05 -4.01 13.98
N VAL A 228 2.67 -4.79 15.00
CA VAL A 228 3.62 -5.69 15.64
C VAL A 228 4.19 -6.68 14.65
N ARG A 229 5.47 -7.05 14.82
CA ARG A 229 6.12 -8.08 14.00
C ARG A 229 5.46 -9.43 14.19
N VAL A 230 5.61 -10.31 13.20
CA VAL A 230 5.09 -11.69 13.26
C VAL A 230 3.57 -11.73 13.49
N LYS A 231 2.85 -10.78 12.87
CA LYS A 231 1.39 -10.75 12.84
C LYS A 231 0.92 -10.46 11.42
N CYS A 232 0.00 -11.27 10.91
CA CYS A 232 -0.51 -11.13 9.55
C CYS A 232 -1.20 -9.77 9.36
N SER A 233 -0.82 -9.04 8.30
CA SER A 233 -1.44 -7.74 7.96
C SER A 233 -2.87 -7.87 7.44
N ASN A 234 -3.29 -9.06 7.02
CA ASN A 234 -4.63 -9.33 6.49
C ASN A 234 -5.60 -9.82 7.58
N CYS A 235 -5.28 -10.93 8.25
CA CYS A 235 -6.20 -11.57 9.21
C CYS A 235 -5.79 -11.40 10.69
N ALA A 236 -4.76 -10.61 10.96
CA ALA A 236 -4.22 -10.35 12.31
C ALA A 236 -3.78 -11.59 13.10
N SER A 237 -3.69 -12.79 12.49
CA SER A 237 -3.18 -14.00 13.13
C SER A 237 -1.66 -13.96 13.26
N THR A 238 -1.13 -14.67 14.26
CA THR A 238 0.30 -14.94 14.46
C THR A 238 0.69 -16.35 14.04
N GLU A 239 -0.28 -17.15 13.54
CA GLU A 239 -0.11 -18.56 13.26
C GLU A 239 0.61 -18.80 11.93
N GLY A 240 1.71 -19.58 11.98
CA GLY A 240 2.41 -20.05 10.80
C GLY A 240 3.00 -18.95 9.91
N ILE A 241 3.40 -17.81 10.48
CA ILE A 241 4.05 -16.73 9.70
C ILE A 241 5.41 -17.23 9.20
N SER A 242 5.60 -17.17 7.90
CA SER A 242 6.84 -17.54 7.23
C SER A 242 7.22 -16.51 6.17
N TYR A 243 8.50 -16.55 5.73
CA TYR A 243 9.02 -15.56 4.79
C TYR A 243 9.57 -16.25 3.55
N ARG A 244 9.30 -15.66 2.39
CA ARG A 244 9.84 -16.05 1.09
C ARG A 244 10.60 -14.88 0.48
N ARG A 245 11.66 -15.17 -0.27
CA ARG A 245 12.45 -14.16 -0.98
C ARG A 245 12.91 -14.71 -2.31
N LEU A 246 13.24 -13.83 -3.24
CA LEU A 246 13.90 -14.20 -4.48
C LEU A 246 15.38 -14.47 -4.23
N GLU A 247 15.88 -15.56 -4.81
CA GLU A 247 17.33 -15.86 -4.91
C GLU A 247 17.62 -16.27 -6.35
N SER A 248 18.86 -16.02 -6.83
CA SER A 248 19.27 -16.54 -8.12
C SER A 248 19.25 -18.07 -8.10
N VAL A 249 18.87 -18.69 -9.22
CA VAL A 249 18.93 -20.15 -9.38
C VAL A 249 20.33 -20.71 -9.25
N ASP A 250 21.36 -19.88 -9.49
CA ASP A 250 22.75 -20.25 -9.32
C ASP A 250 23.21 -20.21 -7.84
N THR A 251 22.37 -19.71 -6.94
CA THR A 251 22.68 -19.66 -5.50
C THR A 251 22.50 -21.06 -4.90
N PRO A 252 23.57 -21.69 -4.37
CA PRO A 252 23.45 -23.03 -3.81
C PRO A 252 22.42 -23.09 -2.68
N LEU A 253 21.57 -24.12 -2.69
CA LEU A 253 20.72 -24.42 -1.54
C LEU A 253 21.62 -24.79 -0.35
N MET A 254 21.51 -24.01 0.72
CA MET A 254 22.32 -24.20 1.92
C MET A 254 21.41 -24.42 3.13
N SER A 255 21.78 -25.38 3.95
CA SER A 255 21.17 -25.61 5.24
C SER A 255 21.46 -24.44 6.21
N ARG A 256 20.70 -24.33 7.30
CA ARG A 256 20.98 -23.35 8.35
C ARG A 256 22.40 -23.51 8.93
N GLU A 257 22.85 -24.73 9.06
CA GLU A 257 24.19 -25.04 9.55
C GLU A 257 25.30 -24.59 8.58
N ASP A 258 25.05 -24.74 7.26
CA ASP A 258 25.98 -24.29 6.24
C ASP A 258 26.05 -22.77 6.15
N LEU A 259 24.94 -22.07 6.38
CA LEU A 259 24.91 -20.61 6.46
C LEU A 259 25.70 -20.08 7.66
N VAL A 260 25.65 -20.77 8.79
CA VAL A 260 26.47 -20.42 9.96
C VAL A 260 27.99 -20.63 9.66
N LYS A 261 28.34 -21.67 8.92
CA LYS A 261 29.73 -21.94 8.50
C LYS A 261 30.20 -20.96 7.41
N ASN A 262 29.29 -20.35 6.66
CA ASN A 262 29.57 -19.40 5.58
C ASN A 262 28.89 -18.03 5.84
N PRO A 263 29.42 -17.27 6.81
CA PRO A 263 28.75 -16.04 7.27
C PRO A 263 28.60 -14.96 6.19
N MET A 264 29.48 -14.91 5.18
CA MET A 264 29.33 -13.97 4.06
C MET A 264 28.10 -14.29 3.20
N VAL A 265 27.84 -15.55 2.90
CA VAL A 265 26.64 -15.97 2.15
C VAL A 265 25.38 -15.73 3.00
N GLY A 266 25.47 -16.00 4.29
CA GLY A 266 24.40 -15.69 5.24
C GLY A 266 24.09 -14.18 5.27
N ALA A 267 25.13 -13.34 5.29
CA ALA A 267 24.98 -11.89 5.27
C ALA A 267 24.38 -11.38 3.95
N GLN A 268 24.82 -11.88 2.79
CA GLN A 268 24.23 -11.53 1.50
C GLN A 268 22.75 -11.90 1.43
N ARG A 269 22.37 -13.09 1.90
CA ARG A 269 20.97 -13.51 1.96
C ARG A 269 20.14 -12.67 2.94
N ALA A 270 20.74 -12.29 4.06
CA ALA A 270 20.09 -11.39 5.02
C ALA A 270 19.94 -9.97 4.50
N ALA A 271 20.73 -9.56 3.51
CA ALA A 271 20.71 -8.23 2.92
C ALA A 271 19.56 -8.00 1.92
N VAL A 272 18.79 -9.04 1.55
CA VAL A 272 17.63 -8.86 0.64
C VAL A 272 16.59 -7.94 1.29
N PRO A 273 16.27 -6.78 0.67
CA PRO A 273 15.43 -5.77 1.31
C PRO A 273 13.92 -6.03 1.17
N CYS A 274 13.51 -6.87 0.21
CA CYS A 274 12.11 -7.23 -0.05
C CYS A 274 11.86 -8.72 0.17
N MET A 275 10.81 -9.04 0.92
CA MET A 275 10.36 -10.42 1.16
C MET A 275 8.85 -10.50 1.08
N ALA A 276 8.29 -11.68 0.79
CA ALA A 276 6.89 -12.01 1.01
C ALA A 276 6.74 -12.62 2.41
N GLU A 277 5.86 -12.03 3.24
CA GLU A 277 5.40 -12.58 4.50
C GLU A 277 4.13 -13.38 4.23
N LEU A 278 4.19 -14.69 4.42
CA LEU A 278 3.10 -15.63 4.19
C LEU A 278 2.45 -16.00 5.53
N CYS A 279 1.12 -15.97 5.58
CA CYS A 279 0.36 -16.37 6.75
C CYS A 279 -0.15 -17.80 6.61
N GLY A 280 0.18 -18.67 7.58
CA GLY A 280 -0.29 -20.05 7.61
C GLY A 280 -1.80 -20.19 7.86
N LYS A 281 -2.46 -19.17 8.44
CA LYS A 281 -3.89 -19.21 8.74
C LYS A 281 -4.76 -18.83 7.54
N CYS A 282 -4.50 -17.69 6.91
CA CYS A 282 -5.33 -17.23 5.78
C CYS A 282 -4.75 -17.56 4.40
N GLY A 283 -3.52 -18.08 4.33
CA GLY A 283 -2.85 -18.44 3.07
C GLY A 283 -2.37 -17.26 2.23
N CYS A 284 -2.76 -16.02 2.61
CA CYS A 284 -2.36 -14.82 1.88
C CYS A 284 -0.91 -14.43 2.20
N TYR A 285 -0.27 -13.74 1.24
CA TYR A 285 1.00 -13.07 1.48
C TYR A 285 0.88 -11.55 1.38
N SER A 286 1.81 -10.86 2.02
CA SER A 286 2.05 -9.41 1.89
C SER A 286 3.55 -9.17 1.75
N LYS A 287 3.95 -8.18 0.96
CA LYS A 287 5.37 -7.80 0.89
C LYS A 287 5.80 -7.04 2.14
N ILE A 288 7.06 -7.22 2.50
CA ILE A 288 7.73 -6.47 3.57
C ILE A 288 9.03 -5.91 3.04
N PHE A 289 9.23 -4.60 3.19
CA PHE A 289 10.41 -3.85 2.79
C PHE A 289 11.20 -3.43 4.02
N ASP A 290 12.51 -3.64 4.00
CA ASP A 290 13.41 -3.32 5.13
C ASP A 290 14.35 -2.16 4.74
N LEU A 291 13.99 -0.93 5.12
CA LEU A 291 14.77 0.28 4.82
C LEU A 291 16.16 0.27 5.45
N ARG A 292 16.39 -0.55 6.47
CA ARG A 292 17.72 -0.70 7.06
C ARG A 292 18.71 -1.41 6.11
N LYS A 293 18.17 -2.12 5.11
CA LYS A 293 18.95 -2.85 4.09
C LYS A 293 19.11 -2.04 2.81
N ASP A 294 18.10 -1.30 2.43
CA ASP A 294 18.13 -0.33 1.34
C ASP A 294 17.31 0.91 1.72
N PRO A 295 17.96 2.00 2.14
CA PRO A 295 17.26 3.23 2.54
C PRO A 295 16.66 4.01 1.36
N THR A 296 16.92 3.59 0.12
CA THR A 296 16.38 4.22 -1.09
C THR A 296 15.04 3.63 -1.56
N ILE A 297 14.54 2.61 -0.85
CA ILE A 297 13.24 2.01 -1.14
C ILE A 297 12.14 3.06 -1.04
N GLU A 298 11.30 3.08 -2.08
CA GLU A 298 10.01 3.73 -2.07
C GLU A 298 8.93 2.65 -2.29
N VAL A 299 8.01 2.52 -1.35
CA VAL A 299 7.17 1.31 -1.20
C VAL A 299 6.36 0.97 -2.45
N LEU A 300 5.71 1.96 -3.10
CA LEU A 300 4.92 1.72 -4.29
C LEU A 300 5.82 1.43 -5.50
N ALA A 301 6.94 2.11 -5.62
CA ALA A 301 7.88 1.86 -6.72
C ALA A 301 8.53 0.47 -6.61
N ASP A 302 9.02 0.12 -5.41
CA ASP A 302 9.69 -1.17 -5.17
C ASP A 302 8.72 -2.35 -5.17
N ASP A 303 7.43 -2.10 -4.90
CA ASP A 303 6.39 -3.08 -5.10
C ASP A 303 6.29 -3.51 -6.58
N LEU A 304 6.32 -2.53 -7.49
CA LEU A 304 6.37 -2.79 -8.93
C LEU A 304 7.71 -3.38 -9.38
N GLY A 305 8.80 -2.94 -8.76
CA GLY A 305 10.14 -3.47 -9.02
C GLY A 305 10.32 -4.95 -8.61
N SER A 306 9.44 -5.47 -7.77
CA SER A 306 9.49 -6.83 -7.24
C SER A 306 8.32 -7.73 -7.70
N LEU A 307 7.70 -7.46 -8.86
CA LEU A 307 6.58 -8.25 -9.41
C LEU A 307 6.92 -9.72 -9.66
N MET A 308 8.20 -10.06 -9.89
CA MET A 308 8.63 -11.46 -10.00
C MET A 308 8.30 -12.24 -8.72
N LEU A 309 8.39 -11.60 -7.54
CA LEU A 309 8.01 -12.24 -6.28
C LEU A 309 6.51 -12.52 -6.25
N ASP A 310 5.68 -11.59 -6.74
CA ASP A 310 4.22 -11.81 -6.84
C ASP A 310 3.88 -12.96 -7.77
N MET A 311 4.53 -13.02 -8.94
CA MET A 311 4.33 -14.12 -9.90
C MET A 311 4.66 -15.47 -9.28
N MET A 312 5.77 -15.58 -8.55
CA MET A 312 6.15 -16.84 -7.90
C MET A 312 5.20 -17.21 -6.77
N MET A 313 4.79 -16.24 -5.95
CA MET A 313 3.80 -16.48 -4.89
C MET A 313 2.44 -16.91 -5.47
N GLY A 314 2.01 -16.32 -6.59
CA GLY A 314 0.81 -16.73 -7.32
C GLY A 314 0.91 -18.15 -7.88
N GLN A 315 2.06 -18.53 -8.47
CA GLN A 315 2.31 -19.90 -8.95
C GLN A 315 2.28 -20.92 -7.82
N ASP A 316 2.70 -20.55 -6.62
CA ASP A 316 2.61 -21.38 -5.42
C ASP A 316 1.18 -21.41 -4.81
N GLY A 317 0.21 -20.71 -5.43
CA GLY A 317 -1.20 -20.70 -5.00
C GLY A 317 -1.49 -19.76 -3.83
N HIS A 318 -0.62 -18.79 -3.56
CA HIS A 318 -0.81 -17.82 -2.47
C HIS A 318 -1.38 -16.50 -2.99
N PRO A 319 -2.62 -16.12 -2.61
CA PRO A 319 -3.19 -14.84 -2.99
C PRO A 319 -2.51 -13.67 -2.24
N ARG A 320 -2.42 -12.55 -2.93
CA ARG A 320 -1.88 -11.32 -2.36
C ARG A 320 -2.91 -10.64 -1.45
N ALA A 321 -2.47 -10.13 -0.29
CA ALA A 321 -3.36 -9.50 0.69
C ALA A 321 -3.75 -8.05 0.31
N GLY A 322 -2.93 -7.33 -0.44
CA GLY A 322 -3.16 -5.94 -0.83
C GLY A 322 -2.91 -5.70 -2.32
N ALA A 323 -3.73 -4.89 -2.98
CA ALA A 323 -3.60 -4.56 -4.39
C ALA A 323 -2.76 -3.30 -4.60
N HIS A 324 -1.97 -3.28 -5.69
CA HIS A 324 -1.28 -2.08 -6.14
C HIS A 324 -2.25 -1.18 -6.91
N PRO A 325 -2.34 0.14 -6.63
CA PRO A 325 -3.35 1.02 -7.21
C PRO A 325 -3.18 1.28 -8.72
N PHE A 326 -2.04 0.90 -9.31
CA PHE A 326 -1.77 1.04 -10.74
C PHE A 326 -1.79 -0.28 -11.50
N LEU A 327 -2.14 -1.40 -10.83
CA LEU A 327 -2.21 -2.71 -11.44
C LEU A 327 -3.65 -3.25 -11.39
N PHE A 328 -4.22 -3.45 -12.57
CA PHE A 328 -5.53 -4.05 -12.76
C PHE A 328 -5.36 -5.23 -13.73
N PRO A 329 -4.92 -6.40 -13.24
CA PRO A 329 -4.74 -7.57 -14.08
C PRO A 329 -6.06 -8.01 -14.72
N GLU A 330 -5.98 -8.69 -15.85
CA GLU A 330 -7.12 -9.36 -16.44
C GLU A 330 -7.63 -10.44 -15.47
N ASP A 331 -8.96 -10.62 -15.40
CA ASP A 331 -9.52 -11.77 -14.73
C ASP A 331 -9.08 -13.01 -15.51
N GLU A 332 -8.41 -13.95 -14.87
CA GLU A 332 -8.13 -15.23 -15.49
C GLU A 332 -9.48 -15.83 -15.91
N ALA A 333 -9.67 -16.06 -17.23
CA ALA A 333 -10.88 -16.64 -17.78
C ALA A 333 -11.10 -17.95 -17.05
N GLY A 334 -12.14 -18.00 -16.20
CA GLY A 334 -12.34 -19.04 -15.20
C GLY A 334 -12.38 -20.44 -15.79
N ASP A 335 -11.39 -21.22 -15.41
CA ASP A 335 -11.59 -22.64 -15.19
C ASP A 335 -12.05 -22.77 -13.71
N GLY A 336 -13.30 -23.27 -13.53
CA GLY A 336 -14.09 -23.16 -12.33
C GLY A 336 -13.40 -23.59 -11.02
N GLY A 337 -12.82 -22.63 -10.34
CA GLY A 337 -12.27 -22.76 -8.99
C GLY A 337 -12.54 -21.48 -8.22
N SER A 338 -13.53 -21.50 -7.35
CA SER A 338 -13.92 -20.41 -6.46
C SER A 338 -12.75 -19.94 -5.59
N GLY A 339 -12.06 -18.88 -6.02
CA GLY A 339 -11.04 -18.20 -5.27
C GLY A 339 -11.48 -16.74 -5.03
N ALA A 340 -12.21 -16.53 -3.93
CA ALA A 340 -12.74 -15.23 -3.54
C ALA A 340 -11.64 -14.24 -3.22
N GLY A 341 -11.36 -13.32 -4.17
CA GLY A 341 -10.77 -12.03 -3.88
C GLY A 341 -11.87 -11.06 -3.46
N GLN A 342 -12.53 -11.32 -2.34
CA GLN A 342 -13.51 -10.39 -1.79
C GLN A 342 -12.78 -9.34 -0.95
N THR A 343 -12.73 -8.09 -1.45
CA THR A 343 -12.66 -6.90 -0.60
C THR A 343 -14.04 -6.68 0.03
N GLY A 344 -14.54 -7.68 0.74
CA GLY A 344 -15.79 -7.63 1.47
C GLY A 344 -15.51 -7.30 2.93
N THR A 345 -16.01 -6.19 3.39
CA THR A 345 -16.19 -5.87 4.81
C THR A 345 -16.81 -7.08 5.52
N PRO A 346 -16.24 -7.60 6.63
CA PRO A 346 -16.92 -8.61 7.41
C PRO A 346 -18.17 -8.00 8.03
N SER A 347 -19.34 -8.44 7.57
CA SER A 347 -20.61 -8.18 8.25
C SER A 347 -20.62 -8.94 9.57
N VAL A 348 -20.47 -8.21 10.66
CA VAL A 348 -20.73 -8.74 12.00
C VAL A 348 -22.23 -8.96 12.13
N GLN A 349 -22.66 -10.23 12.06
CA GLN A 349 -24.00 -10.60 12.51
C GLN A 349 -24.02 -10.61 14.05
N PRO A 350 -25.02 -10.00 14.68
CA PRO A 350 -25.20 -10.12 16.12
C PRO A 350 -25.67 -11.54 16.47
N ASP A 351 -24.94 -12.23 17.34
CA ASP A 351 -25.34 -13.48 17.92
C ASP A 351 -26.69 -13.32 18.66
N GLN A 352 -27.73 -13.96 18.11
CA GLN A 352 -28.96 -14.27 18.81
C GLN A 352 -28.86 -15.70 19.34
N ASP A 353 -28.36 -15.85 20.53
CA ASP A 353 -28.63 -17.06 21.30
C ASP A 353 -28.92 -16.71 22.76
N GLY A 354 -30.25 -16.53 22.97
CA GLY A 354 -30.81 -16.56 24.31
C GLY A 354 -30.83 -18.00 24.81
N HIS A 355 -30.02 -18.31 25.80
CA HIS A 355 -30.25 -19.46 26.64
C HIS A 355 -30.49 -19.03 28.08
N ARG A 356 -31.79 -19.02 28.44
CA ARG A 356 -32.27 -19.15 29.80
C ARG A 356 -31.88 -20.56 30.30
N THR A 357 -31.17 -20.64 31.40
CA THR A 357 -31.28 -21.76 32.33
C THR A 357 -31.30 -21.24 33.75
N THR A 358 -32.45 -21.45 34.33
CA THR A 358 -32.70 -21.52 35.79
C THR A 358 -31.97 -22.70 36.39
N HIS A 359 -31.15 -22.49 37.39
CA HIS A 359 -31.15 -23.09 38.75
C HIS A 359 -30.01 -22.50 39.55
#